data_7a06b30baebc600b911a0b3ff1dcb28c
#
_entry.id   7a06b30baebc600b911a0b3ff1dcb28c
#
_cell.length_a   1.000
_cell.length_b   1.000
_cell.length_c   1.000
_cell.angle_alpha   90.00
_cell.angle_beta   90.00
_cell.angle_gamma   90.00
#
_symmetry.space_group_name_H-M   'P 1'
#
loop_
_entity.id
_entity.type
_entity.pdbx_description
1 polymer ?
#
loop_
_entity_poly.entity_id
_entity_poly.type
_entity_poly.pdbx_seq_one_letter_code
_entity_poly.pdbx_strand_id
1 'polypeptide(L)'
;MKEVMIVVGAGQISMAIARRMGASKKIILGDKNIENAKNIQKTMVDAGFDVEVIEMDLSSRQDILKMIDMAKNYGLIKMLVNGAGVSPSQAPIEAILKVDLYGTAVLLEEVGKVIEEGGVGVTISSQSGWRMEQLTALEDEQLACTPTEELLDLEILQPENIKDTLHAYQLAKRCNEKRVMAESVK
;
A
#
# COMPACT_ATOMS: atom_id res chain seq x y z
N MET A 1 16.48 4.51 19.64
CA MET A 1 15.85 3.42 18.86
C MET A 1 16.16 3.64 17.38
N LYS A 2 16.26 2.58 16.58
CA LYS A 2 16.43 2.71 15.13
C LYS A 2 15.15 3.29 14.49
N GLU A 3 15.29 4.07 13.44
CA GLU A 3 14.17 4.40 12.57
C GLU A 3 13.86 3.21 11.68
N VAL A 4 12.57 2.92 11.51
CA VAL A 4 12.08 1.83 10.67
C VAL A 4 11.36 2.39 9.45
N MET A 5 11.64 1.78 8.31
CA MET A 5 10.98 2.01 7.04
C MET A 5 10.21 0.74 6.64
N ILE A 6 8.91 0.81 6.55
CA ILE A 6 8.06 -0.24 6.00
C ILE A 6 7.99 -0.06 4.49
N VAL A 7 8.25 -1.14 3.75
CA VAL A 7 8.17 -1.18 2.28
C VAL A 7 7.27 -2.34 1.87
N VAL A 8 6.18 -2.03 1.20
CA VAL A 8 5.20 -3.00 0.71
C VAL A 8 5.33 -3.16 -0.81
N GLY A 9 5.62 -4.39 -1.24
CA GLY A 9 5.90 -4.73 -2.62
C GLY A 9 7.39 -4.58 -3.00
N ALA A 10 8.03 -5.69 -3.32
CA ALA A 10 9.44 -5.76 -3.74
C ALA A 10 9.62 -5.42 -5.24
N GLY A 11 8.82 -4.49 -5.76
CA GLY A 11 8.91 -4.00 -7.14
C GLY A 11 10.01 -2.95 -7.34
N GLN A 12 10.32 -2.65 -8.59
CA GLN A 12 11.40 -1.73 -8.95
C GLN A 12 11.23 -0.31 -8.38
N ILE A 13 9.99 0.21 -8.35
CA ILE A 13 9.70 1.55 -7.83
C ILE A 13 9.95 1.59 -6.33
N SER A 14 9.41 0.63 -5.58
CA SER A 14 9.62 0.52 -4.13
C SER A 14 11.11 0.42 -3.80
N MET A 15 11.86 -0.39 -4.56
CA MET A 15 13.30 -0.56 -4.36
C MET A 15 14.10 0.69 -4.72
N ALA A 16 13.68 1.45 -5.73
CA ALA A 16 14.31 2.73 -6.05
C ALA A 16 14.14 3.76 -4.92
N ILE A 17 12.97 3.78 -4.29
CA ILE A 17 12.68 4.63 -3.11
C ILE A 17 13.47 4.13 -1.89
N ALA A 18 13.40 2.82 -1.60
CA ALA A 18 14.08 2.22 -0.46
C ALA A 18 15.60 2.47 -0.47
N ARG A 19 16.24 2.37 -1.64
CA ARG A 19 17.68 2.67 -1.78
C ARG A 19 18.03 4.14 -1.53
N ARG A 20 17.13 5.06 -1.84
CA ARG A 20 17.37 6.51 -1.62
C ARG A 20 17.11 6.93 -0.18
N MET A 21 16.09 6.36 0.43
CA MET A 21 15.57 6.84 1.73
C MET A 21 15.90 5.91 2.90
N GLY A 22 16.34 4.68 2.62
CA GLY A 22 16.56 3.64 3.63
C GLY A 22 17.95 3.65 4.29
N ALA A 23 18.84 4.56 3.90
CA ALA A 23 20.15 4.67 4.54
C ALA A 23 20.00 4.92 6.05
N SER A 24 20.74 4.17 6.87
CA SER A 24 20.70 4.21 8.34
C SER A 24 19.37 3.77 8.99
N LYS A 25 18.42 3.25 8.23
CA LYS A 25 17.13 2.75 8.72
C LYS A 25 17.11 1.22 8.71
N LYS A 26 16.26 0.65 9.57
CA LYS A 26 15.83 -0.73 9.43
C LYS A 26 14.71 -0.77 8.39
N ILE A 27 14.88 -1.54 7.32
CA ILE A 27 13.87 -1.74 6.29
C ILE A 27 13.15 -3.05 6.56
N ILE A 28 11.82 -2.99 6.68
CA ILE A 28 10.94 -4.16 6.69
C ILE A 28 10.26 -4.24 5.34
N LEU A 29 10.63 -5.24 4.56
CA LEU A 29 10.15 -5.46 3.20
C LEU A 29 9.10 -6.58 3.18
N GLY A 30 7.84 -6.23 2.95
CA GLY A 30 6.74 -7.17 2.76
C GLY A 30 6.44 -7.39 1.28
N ASP A 31 6.33 -8.65 0.87
CA ASP A 31 5.90 -9.04 -0.48
C ASP A 31 5.16 -10.37 -0.42
N LYS A 32 4.16 -10.55 -1.29
CA LYS A 32 3.43 -11.83 -1.40
C LYS A 32 4.33 -12.95 -1.92
N ASN A 33 5.32 -12.61 -2.75
CA ASN A 33 6.35 -13.55 -3.21
C ASN A 33 7.59 -13.43 -2.32
N ILE A 34 7.64 -14.26 -1.27
CA ILE A 34 8.74 -14.26 -0.30
C ILE A 34 10.11 -14.55 -0.96
N GLU A 35 10.17 -15.36 -2.01
CA GLU A 35 11.43 -15.67 -2.69
C GLU A 35 11.97 -14.44 -3.45
N ASN A 36 11.08 -13.66 -4.08
CA ASN A 36 11.45 -12.38 -4.66
C ASN A 36 11.96 -11.42 -3.58
N ALA A 37 11.25 -11.31 -2.45
CA ALA A 37 11.68 -10.47 -1.34
C ALA A 37 13.06 -10.86 -0.78
N LYS A 38 13.34 -12.15 -0.62
CA LYS A 38 14.67 -12.66 -0.19
C LYS A 38 15.79 -12.35 -1.19
N ASN A 39 15.51 -12.46 -2.49
CA ASN A 39 16.49 -12.10 -3.51
C ASN A 39 16.84 -10.61 -3.47
N ILE A 40 15.82 -9.76 -3.28
CA ILE A 40 16.01 -8.31 -3.10
C ILE A 40 16.74 -8.01 -1.79
N GLN A 41 16.37 -8.68 -0.68
CA GLN A 41 17.05 -8.55 0.60
C GLN A 41 18.56 -8.79 0.44
N LYS A 42 18.95 -9.91 -0.18
CA LYS A 42 20.36 -10.24 -0.41
C LYS A 42 21.09 -9.10 -1.12
N THR A 43 20.51 -8.61 -2.23
CA THR A 43 21.12 -7.52 -3.01
C THR A 43 21.24 -6.23 -2.20
N MET A 44 20.24 -5.93 -1.36
CA MET A 44 20.24 -4.72 -0.53
C MET A 44 21.24 -4.83 0.63
N VAL A 45 21.32 -6.00 1.26
CA VAL A 45 22.28 -6.26 2.36
C VAL A 45 23.72 -6.21 1.83
N ASP A 46 23.99 -6.79 0.65
CA ASP A 46 25.31 -6.69 -0.01
C ASP A 46 25.69 -5.23 -0.34
N ALA A 47 24.69 -4.36 -0.54
CA ALA A 47 24.87 -2.92 -0.72
C ALA A 47 24.90 -2.11 0.59
N GLY A 48 24.91 -2.78 1.76
CA GLY A 48 25.04 -2.14 3.08
C GLY A 48 23.74 -1.70 3.74
N PHE A 49 22.56 -2.10 3.23
CA PHE A 49 21.27 -1.81 3.86
C PHE A 49 20.92 -2.87 4.91
N ASP A 50 20.21 -2.44 5.95
CA ASP A 50 19.68 -3.31 7.00
C ASP A 50 18.23 -3.70 6.68
N VAL A 51 18.02 -4.86 6.07
CA VAL A 51 16.73 -5.30 5.53
C VAL A 51 16.30 -6.62 6.15
N GLU A 52 15.05 -6.68 6.60
CA GLU A 52 14.31 -7.90 6.90
C GLU A 52 13.14 -8.08 5.95
N VAL A 53 12.76 -9.32 5.71
CA VAL A 53 11.65 -9.65 4.82
C VAL A 53 10.55 -10.41 5.55
N ILE A 54 9.32 -10.20 5.10
CA ILE A 54 8.15 -10.95 5.55
C ILE A 54 7.26 -11.27 4.36
N GLU A 55 6.72 -12.50 4.31
CA GLU A 55 5.65 -12.84 3.39
C GLU A 55 4.38 -12.11 3.82
N MET A 56 3.79 -11.33 2.91
CA MET A 56 2.66 -10.48 3.22
C MET A 56 1.75 -10.29 2.01
N ASP A 57 0.51 -10.71 2.14
CA ASP A 57 -0.55 -10.38 1.19
C ASP A 57 -1.20 -9.06 1.58
N LEU A 58 -1.10 -8.03 0.71
CA LEU A 58 -1.70 -6.72 0.98
C LEU A 58 -3.22 -6.77 1.13
N SER A 59 -3.89 -7.79 0.57
CA SER A 59 -5.33 -7.99 0.76
C SER A 59 -5.71 -8.56 2.14
N SER A 60 -4.73 -8.93 2.96
CA SER A 60 -4.90 -9.53 4.29
C SER A 60 -4.56 -8.52 5.40
N ARG A 61 -5.58 -8.03 6.12
CA ARG A 61 -5.37 -7.19 7.32
C ARG A 61 -4.45 -7.88 8.32
N GLN A 62 -4.60 -9.19 8.51
CA GLN A 62 -3.77 -9.94 9.45
C GLN A 62 -2.28 -9.91 9.07
N ASP A 63 -1.95 -10.01 7.79
CA ASP A 63 -0.56 -9.98 7.35
C ASP A 63 0.03 -8.57 7.45
N ILE A 64 -0.78 -7.54 7.17
CA ILE A 64 -0.41 -6.14 7.41
C ILE A 64 -0.07 -5.93 8.90
N LEU A 65 -0.92 -6.40 9.81
CA LEU A 65 -0.67 -6.29 11.25
C LEU A 65 0.59 -7.04 11.70
N LYS A 66 0.83 -8.25 11.19
CA LYS A 66 2.07 -9.00 11.46
C LYS A 66 3.32 -8.23 11.01
N MET A 67 3.26 -7.60 9.84
CA MET A 67 4.38 -6.78 9.35
C MET A 67 4.60 -5.54 10.23
N ILE A 68 3.54 -4.88 10.67
CA ILE A 68 3.61 -3.74 11.59
C ILE A 68 4.22 -4.16 12.94
N ASP A 69 3.77 -5.30 13.50
CA ASP A 69 4.30 -5.81 14.76
C ASP A 69 5.79 -6.19 14.62
N MET A 70 6.18 -6.79 13.51
CA MET A 70 7.58 -7.03 13.21
C MET A 70 8.37 -5.71 13.17
N ALA A 71 7.85 -4.68 12.50
CA ALA A 71 8.50 -3.38 12.41
C ALA A 71 8.71 -2.74 13.79
N LYS A 72 7.71 -2.77 14.67
CA LYS A 72 7.78 -2.26 16.04
C LYS A 72 8.89 -2.91 16.87
N ASN A 73 9.20 -4.19 16.64
CA ASN A 73 10.27 -4.88 17.36
C ASN A 73 11.67 -4.32 17.04
N TYR A 74 11.83 -3.62 15.92
CA TYR A 74 13.10 -3.03 15.51
C TYR A 74 13.26 -1.56 15.89
N GLY A 75 12.17 -0.82 16.04
CA GLY A 75 12.22 0.60 16.43
C GLY A 75 11.01 1.43 16.07
N LEU A 76 11.23 2.72 15.86
CA LEU A 76 10.19 3.70 15.57
C LEU A 76 9.85 3.70 14.07
N ILE A 77 8.59 3.48 13.74
CA ILE A 77 8.13 3.50 12.35
C ILE A 77 8.06 4.96 11.88
N LYS A 78 8.97 5.34 10.99
CA LYS A 78 9.09 6.71 10.46
C LYS A 78 8.72 6.82 8.98
N MET A 79 8.70 5.71 8.25
CA MET A 79 8.44 5.74 6.82
C MET A 79 7.58 4.56 6.37
N LEU A 80 6.65 4.85 5.47
CA LEU A 80 5.88 3.86 4.71
C LEU A 80 6.11 4.08 3.21
N VAL A 81 6.41 3.01 2.48
CA VAL A 81 6.35 2.96 1.02
C VAL A 81 5.39 1.85 0.61
N ASN A 82 4.24 2.22 0.08
CA ASN A 82 3.31 1.28 -0.53
C ASN A 82 3.44 1.31 -2.06
N GLY A 83 4.16 0.35 -2.60
CA GLY A 83 4.32 0.15 -4.04
C GLY A 83 3.79 -1.19 -4.53
N ALA A 84 3.09 -1.94 -3.66
CA ALA A 84 2.38 -3.15 -4.08
C ALA A 84 1.12 -2.81 -4.87
N GLY A 85 0.75 -3.71 -5.76
CA GLY A 85 -0.45 -3.61 -6.54
C GLY A 85 -0.45 -4.63 -7.68
N VAL A 86 -1.60 -4.80 -8.31
CA VAL A 86 -1.80 -5.70 -9.43
C VAL A 86 -2.23 -4.94 -10.68
N SER A 87 -1.84 -5.45 -11.84
CA SER A 87 -2.14 -4.81 -13.13
C SER A 87 -3.50 -5.23 -13.66
N PRO A 88 -4.29 -4.32 -14.28
CA PRO A 88 -5.56 -4.66 -14.90
C PRO A 88 -5.43 -5.65 -16.08
N SER A 89 -4.23 -5.82 -16.64
CA SER A 89 -3.96 -6.81 -17.67
C SER A 89 -3.62 -8.20 -17.13
N GLN A 90 -3.42 -8.35 -15.81
CA GLN A 90 -2.92 -9.57 -15.19
C GLN A 90 -3.81 -10.11 -14.08
N ALA A 91 -4.76 -9.31 -13.59
CA ALA A 91 -5.59 -9.66 -12.45
C ALA A 91 -7.08 -9.48 -12.73
N PRO A 92 -7.96 -10.32 -12.15
CA PRO A 92 -9.40 -10.13 -12.22
C PRO A 92 -9.85 -8.94 -11.34
N ILE A 93 -11.04 -8.43 -11.61
CA ILE A 93 -11.66 -7.28 -10.89
C ILE A 93 -11.58 -7.46 -9.37
N GLU A 94 -11.97 -8.61 -8.87
CA GLU A 94 -11.96 -8.91 -7.42
C GLU A 94 -10.57 -8.75 -6.79
N ALA A 95 -9.53 -9.25 -7.45
CA ALA A 95 -8.16 -9.12 -6.96
C ALA A 95 -7.69 -7.66 -6.97
N ILE A 96 -8.04 -6.89 -8.00
CA ILE A 96 -7.73 -5.45 -8.09
C ILE A 96 -8.39 -4.70 -6.93
N LEU A 97 -9.68 -4.93 -6.68
CA LEU A 97 -10.39 -4.27 -5.59
C LEU A 97 -9.86 -4.68 -4.21
N LYS A 98 -9.55 -5.97 -4.01
CA LYS A 98 -9.03 -6.44 -2.72
C LYS A 98 -7.60 -5.99 -2.45
N VAL A 99 -6.72 -6.02 -3.44
CA VAL A 99 -5.30 -5.68 -3.26
C VAL A 99 -5.09 -4.18 -3.36
N ASP A 100 -5.46 -3.58 -4.51
CA ASP A 100 -5.08 -2.19 -4.80
C ASP A 100 -5.97 -1.18 -4.05
N LEU A 101 -7.25 -1.50 -3.83
CA LEU A 101 -8.17 -0.58 -3.16
C LEU A 101 -8.26 -0.87 -1.67
N TYR A 102 -8.86 -1.99 -1.27
CA TYR A 102 -9.08 -2.34 0.13
C TYR A 102 -7.75 -2.50 0.90
N GLY A 103 -6.82 -3.29 0.36
CA GLY A 103 -5.53 -3.52 1.01
C GLY A 103 -4.73 -2.24 1.25
N THR A 104 -4.73 -1.32 0.29
CA THR A 104 -4.13 0.00 0.47
C THR A 104 -4.83 0.80 1.58
N ALA A 105 -6.16 0.79 1.64
CA ALA A 105 -6.91 1.47 2.69
C ALA A 105 -6.59 0.90 4.08
N VAL A 106 -6.56 -0.43 4.23
CA VAL A 106 -6.15 -1.11 5.47
C VAL A 106 -4.72 -0.73 5.86
N LEU A 107 -3.79 -0.77 4.91
CA LEU A 107 -2.39 -0.43 5.19
C LEU A 107 -2.24 1.01 5.71
N LEU A 108 -2.90 1.96 5.07
CA LEU A 108 -2.87 3.36 5.48
C LEU A 108 -3.48 3.54 6.87
N GLU A 109 -4.65 2.94 7.12
CA GLU A 109 -5.33 2.97 8.43
C GLU A 109 -4.45 2.39 9.55
N GLU A 110 -3.86 1.20 9.34
CA GLU A 110 -3.11 0.52 10.39
C GLU A 110 -1.73 1.14 10.63
N VAL A 111 -1.06 1.59 9.58
CA VAL A 111 0.22 2.31 9.73
C VAL A 111 -0.02 3.71 10.31
N GLY A 112 -1.11 4.39 9.96
CA GLY A 112 -1.47 5.69 10.53
C GLY A 112 -1.60 5.68 12.06
N LYS A 113 -2.04 4.55 12.65
CA LYS A 113 -2.16 4.38 14.11
C LYS A 113 -0.81 4.28 14.84
N VAL A 114 0.29 4.02 14.12
CA VAL A 114 1.59 3.63 14.71
C VAL A 114 2.78 4.39 14.14
N ILE A 115 2.59 5.13 13.07
CA ILE A 115 3.65 5.96 12.51
C ILE A 115 3.96 7.10 13.47
N GLU A 116 5.24 7.33 13.71
CA GLU A 116 5.69 8.39 14.62
C GLU A 116 5.40 9.79 14.07
N GLU A 117 5.18 10.73 14.95
CA GLU A 117 5.05 12.15 14.60
C GLU A 117 6.21 12.62 13.71
N GLY A 118 5.90 13.33 12.63
CA GLY A 118 6.85 13.72 11.60
C GLY A 118 7.27 12.58 10.66
N GLY A 119 6.63 11.41 10.77
CA GLY A 119 6.79 10.32 9.80
C GLY A 119 6.19 10.66 8.45
N VAL A 120 6.60 9.91 7.42
CA VAL A 120 6.15 10.15 6.04
C VAL A 120 5.70 8.85 5.38
N GLY A 121 4.64 8.95 4.55
CA GLY A 121 4.13 7.85 3.75
C GLY A 121 4.08 8.19 2.26
N VAL A 122 4.40 7.22 1.41
CA VAL A 122 4.25 7.29 -0.04
C VAL A 122 3.45 6.09 -0.51
N THR A 123 2.37 6.34 -1.24
CA THR A 123 1.58 5.32 -1.93
C THR A 123 1.66 5.54 -3.43
N ILE A 124 2.03 4.48 -4.16
CA ILE A 124 2.11 4.55 -5.62
C ILE A 124 0.70 4.41 -6.20
N SER A 125 0.14 5.53 -6.63
CA SER A 125 -1.10 5.59 -7.38
C SER A 125 -0.84 5.45 -8.89
N SER A 126 -1.70 5.98 -9.74
CA SER A 126 -1.57 5.94 -11.20
C SER A 126 -2.31 7.11 -11.83
N GLN A 127 -1.81 7.57 -12.98
CA GLN A 127 -2.57 8.47 -13.87
C GLN A 127 -3.95 7.89 -14.26
N SER A 128 -4.11 6.57 -14.20
CA SER A 128 -5.38 5.90 -14.51
C SER A 128 -6.53 6.38 -13.64
N GLY A 129 -6.28 6.70 -12.36
CA GLY A 129 -7.30 7.26 -11.46
C GLY A 129 -7.81 8.65 -11.88
N TRP A 130 -7.08 9.37 -12.75
CA TRP A 130 -7.49 10.65 -13.34
C TRP A 130 -8.05 10.54 -14.75
N ARG A 131 -7.76 9.46 -15.47
CA ARG A 131 -8.20 9.22 -16.84
C ARG A 131 -9.55 8.51 -16.94
N MET A 132 -10.22 8.31 -15.81
CA MET A 132 -11.56 7.76 -15.74
C MET A 132 -12.63 8.86 -15.89
N GLU A 133 -13.87 8.45 -16.08
CA GLU A 133 -15.02 9.33 -15.97
C GLU A 133 -15.02 10.03 -14.60
N GLN A 134 -15.33 11.31 -14.59
CA GLN A 134 -15.27 12.10 -13.36
C GLN A 134 -16.32 11.61 -12.36
N LEU A 135 -15.85 11.25 -11.16
CA LEU A 135 -16.74 10.92 -10.04
C LEU A 135 -17.40 12.18 -9.49
N THR A 136 -18.57 12.01 -8.91
CA THR A 136 -19.23 13.05 -8.12
C THR A 136 -18.43 13.36 -6.84
N ALA A 137 -18.67 14.52 -6.27
CA ALA A 137 -18.04 14.87 -4.99
C ALA A 137 -18.42 13.88 -3.87
N LEU A 138 -19.64 13.35 -3.89
CA LEU A 138 -20.10 12.34 -2.93
C LEU A 138 -19.34 11.01 -3.09
N GLU A 139 -19.14 10.53 -4.30
CA GLU A 139 -18.39 9.28 -4.57
C GLU A 139 -16.92 9.43 -4.15
N ASP A 140 -16.28 10.57 -4.45
CA ASP A 140 -14.93 10.88 -3.99
C ASP A 140 -14.84 10.92 -2.45
N GLU A 141 -15.82 11.50 -1.78
CA GLU A 141 -15.92 11.52 -0.31
C GLU A 141 -16.14 10.12 0.26
N GLN A 142 -16.99 9.32 -0.35
CA GLN A 142 -17.20 7.93 0.05
C GLN A 142 -15.91 7.10 -0.07
N LEU A 143 -15.18 7.22 -1.18
CA LEU A 143 -13.89 6.56 -1.34
C LEU A 143 -12.87 7.01 -0.27
N ALA A 144 -12.90 8.28 0.11
CA ALA A 144 -11.99 8.86 1.10
C ALA A 144 -12.30 8.41 2.54
N CYS A 145 -13.59 8.41 2.92
CA CYS A 145 -14.00 8.45 4.33
C CYS A 145 -14.79 7.23 4.80
N THR A 146 -15.35 6.40 3.91
CA THR A 146 -16.07 5.18 4.32
C THR A 146 -15.19 4.30 5.20
N PRO A 147 -15.68 3.76 6.33
CA PRO A 147 -14.92 2.81 7.13
C PRO A 147 -14.32 1.70 6.28
N THR A 148 -13.09 1.31 6.55
CA THR A 148 -12.33 0.41 5.67
C THR A 148 -13.05 -0.92 5.46
N GLU A 149 -13.71 -1.47 6.48
CA GLU A 149 -14.45 -2.74 6.37
C GLU A 149 -15.73 -2.64 5.54
N GLU A 150 -16.29 -1.44 5.37
CA GLU A 150 -17.48 -1.16 4.56
C GLU A 150 -17.13 -0.67 3.16
N LEU A 151 -15.82 -0.47 2.88
CA LEU A 151 -15.38 0.20 1.67
C LEU A 151 -15.78 -0.55 0.39
N LEU A 152 -15.68 -1.89 0.41
CA LEU A 152 -16.06 -2.71 -0.74
C LEU A 152 -17.57 -2.85 -0.92
N ASP A 153 -18.39 -2.41 0.04
CA ASP A 153 -19.85 -2.41 -0.05
C ASP A 153 -20.41 -1.17 -0.76
N LEU A 154 -19.54 -0.20 -1.09
CA LEU A 154 -19.94 0.99 -1.83
C LEU A 154 -20.58 0.62 -3.18
N GLU A 155 -21.68 1.30 -3.55
CA GLU A 155 -22.44 1.06 -4.78
C GLU A 155 -21.56 1.12 -6.03
N ILE A 156 -20.65 2.09 -6.11
CA ILE A 156 -19.73 2.26 -7.25
C ILE A 156 -18.73 1.11 -7.42
N LEU A 157 -18.55 0.28 -6.39
CA LEU A 157 -17.62 -0.87 -6.38
C LEU A 157 -18.34 -2.21 -6.57
N GLN A 158 -19.67 -2.20 -6.74
CA GLN A 158 -20.44 -3.42 -7.00
C GLN A 158 -20.20 -3.93 -8.41
N PRO A 159 -20.24 -5.26 -8.63
CA PRO A 159 -19.93 -5.87 -9.93
C PRO A 159 -20.72 -5.29 -11.11
N GLU A 160 -21.99 -4.93 -10.90
CA GLU A 160 -22.86 -4.34 -11.91
C GLU A 160 -22.44 -2.94 -12.36
N ASN A 161 -21.69 -2.22 -11.53
CA ASN A 161 -21.22 -0.86 -11.79
C ASN A 161 -19.76 -0.81 -12.30
N ILE A 162 -19.07 -1.95 -12.33
CA ILE A 162 -17.69 -2.05 -12.81
C ILE A 162 -17.66 -2.59 -14.25
N LYS A 163 -17.24 -1.76 -15.19
CA LYS A 163 -17.25 -2.05 -16.62
C LYS A 163 -16.27 -3.16 -17.03
N ASP A 164 -15.05 -3.13 -16.48
CA ASP A 164 -13.94 -4.05 -16.79
C ASP A 164 -12.81 -3.94 -15.76
N THR A 165 -11.75 -4.67 -15.96
CA THR A 165 -10.55 -4.65 -15.07
C THR A 165 -9.84 -3.29 -15.07
N LEU A 166 -9.86 -2.55 -16.19
CA LEU A 166 -9.29 -1.20 -16.25
C LEU A 166 -10.11 -0.23 -15.39
N HIS A 167 -11.44 -0.30 -15.46
CA HIS A 167 -12.31 0.54 -14.63
C HIS A 167 -12.14 0.23 -13.14
N ALA A 168 -12.06 -1.05 -12.75
CA ALA A 168 -11.73 -1.45 -11.37
C ALA A 168 -10.39 -0.86 -10.90
N TYR A 169 -9.38 -0.92 -11.76
CA TYR A 169 -8.06 -0.36 -11.48
C TYR A 169 -8.09 1.18 -11.35
N GLN A 170 -8.83 1.85 -12.21
CA GLN A 170 -9.02 3.30 -12.15
C GLN A 170 -9.68 3.73 -10.83
N LEU A 171 -10.76 3.05 -10.43
CA LEU A 171 -11.42 3.27 -9.13
C LEU A 171 -10.47 3.02 -7.96
N ALA A 172 -9.71 1.92 -8.00
CA ALA A 172 -8.73 1.61 -6.97
C ALA A 172 -7.66 2.71 -6.84
N LYS A 173 -7.11 3.18 -7.95
CA LYS A 173 -6.07 4.23 -7.95
C LYS A 173 -6.65 5.61 -7.57
N ARG A 174 -7.89 5.90 -7.90
CA ARG A 174 -8.60 7.08 -7.39
C ARG A 174 -8.82 7.00 -5.89
N CYS A 175 -9.27 5.85 -5.37
CA CYS A 175 -9.44 5.60 -3.95
C CYS A 175 -8.12 5.79 -3.19
N ASN A 176 -7.00 5.24 -3.68
CA ASN A 176 -5.69 5.38 -3.05
C ASN A 176 -5.32 6.85 -2.80
N GLU A 177 -5.56 7.70 -3.81
CA GLU A 177 -5.31 9.14 -3.69
C GLU A 177 -6.20 9.78 -2.63
N LYS A 178 -7.50 9.48 -2.66
CA LYS A 178 -8.47 10.01 -1.69
C LYS A 178 -8.17 9.55 -0.27
N ARG A 179 -7.80 8.29 -0.08
CA ARG A 179 -7.39 7.75 1.22
C ARG A 179 -6.13 8.41 1.76
N VAL A 180 -5.11 8.62 0.93
CA VAL A 180 -3.91 9.36 1.34
C VAL A 180 -4.25 10.77 1.81
N MET A 181 -5.12 11.49 1.08
CA MET A 181 -5.58 12.82 1.49
C MET A 181 -6.31 12.78 2.85
N ALA A 182 -7.21 11.82 3.05
CA ALA A 182 -7.97 11.68 4.30
C ALA A 182 -7.09 11.29 5.48
N GLU A 183 -6.16 10.34 5.30
CA GLU A 183 -5.28 9.89 6.37
C GLU A 183 -4.20 10.92 6.75
N SER A 184 -3.80 11.80 5.81
CA SER A 184 -2.77 12.82 6.06
C SER A 184 -3.20 13.93 7.02
N VAL A 185 -4.49 14.04 7.36
CA VAL A 185 -5.04 15.07 8.26
C VAL A 185 -5.50 14.51 9.61
N LYS A 186 -5.32 13.21 9.85
CA LYS A 186 -5.60 12.54 11.12
C LYS A 186 -4.37 12.55 12.02
#